data_0f7b5e433d2641d5016f86340e0c8578
#
_entry.id   0f7b5e433d2641d5016f86340e0c8578
#
_cell.length_a   1.000
_cell.length_b   1.000
_cell.length_c   1.000
_cell.angle_alpha   90.00
_cell.angle_beta   90.00
_cell.angle_gamma   90.00
#
_symmetry.space_group_name_H-M   'P 1'
#
loop_
_entity.id
_entity.type
_entity.pdbx_description
1 polymer ?
#
loop_
_entity_poly.entity_id
_entity_poly.type
_entity_poly.pdbx_seq_one_letter_code
_entity_poly.pdbx_strand_id
1 'polypeptide(L)'
;MMQVFFPDGIMSELACEPYMTCNVDQRSFKAYLSRFMALTVKMAPFTSDFIMPKLRSSAEAAARHCSFGEDQNTCGLRWTEPDWERLWGVGEQLSALETIQSNLILDAKDYVTEKKGGTSKGNPSAGTGGETARERSREVGTKDKGGAAILTAGTALGFVILGIWMSW
;
A
#
# COMPACT_ATOMS: atom_id res chain seq x y z
N MET A 1 -6.69 -12.67 17.53
CA MET A 1 -6.46 -12.35 16.09
C MET A 1 -4.98 -12.16 15.77
N MET A 2 -4.24 -11.28 16.47
CA MET A 2 -2.81 -11.04 16.18
C MET A 2 -1.88 -12.26 16.36
N GLN A 3 -2.16 -13.16 17.28
CA GLN A 3 -1.35 -14.39 17.46
C GLN A 3 -1.39 -15.30 16.23
N VAL A 4 -2.47 -15.27 15.47
CA VAL A 4 -2.66 -16.10 14.28
C VAL A 4 -1.65 -15.71 13.18
N PHE A 5 -1.46 -14.42 12.94
CA PHE A 5 -0.53 -13.91 11.93
C PHE A 5 0.92 -13.78 12.41
N PHE A 6 1.19 -14.10 13.66
CA PHE A 6 2.51 -14.01 14.27
C PHE A 6 2.83 -15.27 15.08
N PRO A 7 2.93 -16.44 14.43
CA PRO A 7 3.43 -17.62 15.09
C PRO A 7 4.83 -17.33 15.63
N ASP A 8 5.06 -17.66 16.90
CA ASP A 8 6.29 -17.38 17.63
C ASP A 8 6.77 -15.89 17.56
N GLY A 9 5.80 -14.98 17.33
CA GLY A 9 6.06 -13.55 17.23
C GLY A 9 6.55 -13.09 15.85
N ILE A 10 6.70 -13.97 14.88
CA ILE A 10 7.17 -13.70 13.52
C ILE A 10 5.98 -13.64 12.56
N MET A 11 5.98 -12.64 11.70
CA MET A 11 4.90 -12.44 10.71
C MET A 11 4.87 -13.56 9.66
N SER A 12 3.69 -14.13 9.42
CA SER A 12 3.48 -15.19 8.44
C SER A 12 2.13 -15.02 7.73
N GLU A 13 2.09 -15.31 6.44
CA GLU A 13 0.86 -15.37 5.65
C GLU A 13 0.27 -16.78 5.73
N LEU A 14 -0.60 -16.99 6.70
CA LEU A 14 -1.13 -18.30 7.05
C LEU A 14 -1.96 -18.97 5.97
N ALA A 15 -2.54 -18.18 5.08
CA ALA A 15 -3.39 -18.72 4.03
C ALA A 15 -2.59 -19.57 3.02
N CYS A 16 -1.30 -19.29 2.84
CA CYS A 16 -0.54 -19.90 1.77
C CYS A 16 0.91 -20.29 2.11
N GLU A 17 1.59 -19.60 3.05
CA GLU A 17 2.99 -19.94 3.38
C GLU A 17 3.18 -21.36 3.90
N PRO A 18 2.34 -21.90 4.79
CA PRO A 18 2.48 -23.27 5.28
C PRO A 18 2.38 -24.34 4.17
N TYR A 19 1.68 -24.01 3.11
CA TYR A 19 1.39 -24.91 2.00
C TYR A 19 2.21 -24.64 0.75
N MET A 20 3.07 -23.63 0.76
CA MET A 20 3.88 -23.20 -0.40
C MET A 20 3.02 -22.83 -1.62
N THR A 21 1.84 -22.29 -1.40
CA THR A 21 0.84 -21.99 -2.44
C THR A 21 0.64 -20.51 -2.70
N CYS A 22 1.46 -19.63 -2.09
CA CYS A 22 1.33 -18.19 -2.27
C CYS A 22 1.51 -17.78 -3.73
N ASN A 23 0.51 -17.10 -4.26
CA ASN A 23 0.61 -16.45 -5.57
C ASN A 23 1.48 -15.17 -5.47
N VAL A 24 1.72 -14.53 -6.60
CA VAL A 24 2.62 -13.35 -6.69
C VAL A 24 2.16 -12.21 -5.79
N ASP A 25 0.85 -11.95 -5.70
CA ASP A 25 0.29 -10.87 -4.88
C ASP A 25 0.43 -11.17 -3.39
N GLN A 26 0.11 -12.41 -2.98
CA GLN A 26 0.17 -12.84 -1.59
C GLN A 26 1.59 -12.74 -0.99
N ARG A 27 2.63 -12.91 -1.81
CA ARG A 27 4.02 -12.77 -1.39
C ARG A 27 4.39 -11.36 -0.90
N SER A 28 3.60 -10.36 -1.29
CA SER A 28 3.78 -8.96 -0.86
C SER A 28 2.90 -8.55 0.34
N PHE A 29 1.99 -9.41 0.83
CA PHE A 29 1.03 -9.03 1.87
C PHE A 29 1.68 -8.65 3.20
N LYS A 30 2.80 -9.27 3.56
CA LYS A 30 3.56 -8.89 4.75
C LYS A 30 4.11 -7.46 4.68
N ALA A 31 4.45 -6.99 3.49
CA ALA A 31 4.86 -5.59 3.28
C ALA A 31 3.76 -4.62 3.68
N TYR A 32 2.54 -4.86 3.21
CA TYR A 32 1.40 -4.01 3.54
C TYR A 32 1.03 -4.07 5.01
N LEU A 33 1.03 -5.27 5.59
CA LEU A 33 0.75 -5.44 7.01
C LEU A 33 1.76 -4.70 7.88
N SER A 34 3.05 -4.81 7.60
CA SER A 34 4.13 -4.10 8.32
C SER A 34 3.94 -2.60 8.26
N ARG A 35 3.66 -2.06 7.08
CA ARG A 35 3.42 -0.64 6.86
C ARG A 35 2.20 -0.14 7.64
N PHE A 36 1.08 -0.87 7.59
CA PHE A 36 -0.11 -0.48 8.33
C PHE A 36 0.07 -0.58 9.84
N MET A 37 0.80 -1.57 10.32
CA MET A 37 1.12 -1.69 11.75
C MET A 37 2.00 -0.52 12.22
N ALA A 38 3.05 -0.19 11.48
CA ALA A 38 3.90 0.96 11.78
C ALA A 38 3.10 2.28 11.77
N LEU A 39 2.25 2.46 10.77
CA LEU A 39 1.37 3.61 10.69
C LEU A 39 0.41 3.69 11.89
N THR A 40 -0.12 2.55 12.32
CA THR A 40 -0.99 2.45 13.49
C THR A 40 -0.27 2.91 14.75
N VAL A 41 1.00 2.52 14.96
CA VAL A 41 1.81 2.99 16.09
C VAL A 41 1.96 4.52 16.07
N LYS A 42 2.17 5.10 14.89
CA LYS A 42 2.32 6.56 14.74
C LYS A 42 1.03 7.31 15.03
N MET A 43 -0.12 6.77 14.60
CA MET A 43 -1.43 7.39 14.78
C MET A 43 -2.04 7.12 16.16
N ALA A 44 -1.73 5.99 16.75
CA ALA A 44 -2.24 5.51 18.04
C ALA A 44 -1.07 4.99 18.91
N PRO A 45 -0.26 5.89 19.50
CA PRO A 45 0.98 5.52 20.19
C PRO A 45 0.80 4.51 21.34
N PHE A 46 -0.38 4.43 21.93
CA PHE A 46 -0.71 3.43 22.97
C PHE A 46 -0.64 1.98 22.46
N THR A 47 -0.60 1.75 21.15
CA THR A 47 -0.45 0.42 20.54
C THR A 47 1.02 -0.01 20.40
N SER A 48 1.96 0.88 20.65
CA SER A 48 3.40 0.67 20.44
C SER A 48 3.93 -0.57 21.16
N ASP A 49 3.63 -0.70 22.44
CA ASP A 49 4.13 -1.81 23.27
C ASP A 49 3.65 -3.19 22.78
N PHE A 50 2.55 -3.20 22.07
CA PHE A 50 1.97 -4.41 21.51
C PHE A 50 2.46 -4.70 20.08
N ILE A 51 2.63 -3.67 19.27
CA ILE A 51 2.97 -3.79 17.83
C ILE A 51 4.47 -3.90 17.61
N MET A 52 5.27 -3.01 18.22
CA MET A 52 6.70 -2.92 17.94
C MET A 52 7.50 -4.21 18.22
N PRO A 53 7.23 -5.00 19.28
CA PRO A 53 7.90 -6.27 19.46
C PRO A 53 7.71 -7.24 18.30
N LYS A 54 6.49 -7.26 17.70
CA LYS A 54 6.17 -8.12 16.56
C LYS A 54 6.86 -7.67 15.27
N LEU A 55 6.93 -6.36 15.04
CA LEU A 55 7.69 -5.81 13.92
C LEU A 55 9.19 -6.10 14.05
N ARG A 56 9.75 -6.01 15.26
CA ARG A 56 11.18 -6.31 15.49
C ARG A 56 11.51 -7.75 15.24
N SER A 57 10.79 -8.69 15.88
CA SER A 57 11.07 -10.12 15.67
C SER A 57 10.87 -10.54 14.22
N SER A 58 9.87 -9.96 13.55
CA SER A 58 9.66 -10.21 12.12
C SER A 58 10.77 -9.61 11.26
N ALA A 59 11.28 -8.42 11.59
CA ALA A 59 12.38 -7.79 10.87
C ALA A 59 13.70 -8.56 11.03
N GLU A 60 13.98 -9.04 12.24
CA GLU A 60 15.14 -9.89 12.49
C GLU A 60 15.06 -11.21 11.73
N ALA A 61 13.89 -11.83 11.70
CA ALA A 61 13.66 -13.04 10.92
C ALA A 61 13.79 -12.78 9.41
N ALA A 62 13.18 -11.69 8.90
CA ALA A 62 13.31 -11.28 7.50
C ALA A 62 14.78 -11.02 7.12
N ALA A 63 15.54 -10.32 7.96
CA ALA A 63 16.94 -10.02 7.72
C ALA A 63 17.79 -11.30 7.61
N ARG A 64 17.56 -12.29 8.47
CA ARG A 64 18.22 -13.61 8.36
C ARG A 64 17.89 -14.33 7.06
N HIS A 65 16.71 -14.07 6.51
CA HIS A 65 16.23 -14.66 5.24
C HIS A 65 16.58 -13.83 4.00
N CYS A 66 17.43 -12.81 4.13
CA CYS A 66 17.91 -11.99 3.00
C CYS A 66 19.37 -12.21 2.63
N SER A 67 19.91 -13.40 2.91
CA SER A 67 21.28 -13.79 2.58
C SER A 67 21.35 -15.01 1.64
N PHE A 68 20.28 -15.22 0.88
CA PHE A 68 20.18 -16.34 -0.07
C PHE A 68 20.52 -15.92 -1.49
N GLY A 69 20.47 -16.89 -2.40
CA GLY A 69 20.84 -16.72 -3.80
C GLY A 69 22.33 -16.75 -4.07
N GLU A 70 22.73 -16.70 -5.33
CA GLU A 70 24.15 -16.69 -5.73
C GLU A 70 24.87 -15.40 -5.31
N ASP A 71 24.15 -14.29 -5.30
CA ASP A 71 24.62 -12.95 -4.91
C ASP A 71 24.51 -12.67 -3.41
N GLN A 72 23.94 -13.60 -2.63
CA GLN A 72 23.67 -13.48 -1.19
C GLN A 72 22.82 -12.26 -0.79
N ASN A 73 21.99 -11.78 -1.70
CA ASN A 73 21.09 -10.63 -1.48
C ASN A 73 19.62 -11.00 -1.68
N THR A 74 19.33 -12.27 -1.92
CA THR A 74 17.96 -12.74 -2.17
C THR A 74 17.23 -12.98 -0.86
N CYS A 75 16.03 -12.42 -0.72
CA CYS A 75 15.17 -12.64 0.43
C CYS A 75 14.15 -13.74 0.14
N GLY A 76 13.95 -14.62 1.13
CA GLY A 76 12.89 -15.63 1.14
C GLY A 76 11.58 -15.12 1.73
N LEU A 77 10.52 -15.92 1.57
CA LEU A 77 9.18 -15.59 2.03
C LEU A 77 8.90 -16.12 3.45
N ARG A 78 9.32 -17.34 3.78
CA ARG A 78 8.94 -18.07 5.00
C ARG A 78 9.91 -17.81 6.15
N TRP A 79 9.72 -16.71 6.85
CA TRP A 79 10.66 -16.28 7.92
C TRP A 79 10.61 -17.10 9.21
N THR A 80 9.59 -17.96 9.35
CA THR A 80 9.45 -18.89 10.47
C THR A 80 10.24 -20.18 10.30
N GLU A 81 10.71 -20.46 9.09
CA GLU A 81 11.46 -21.67 8.77
C GLU A 81 12.96 -21.39 8.75
N PRO A 82 13.80 -22.36 9.11
CA PRO A 82 15.25 -22.16 9.08
C PRO A 82 15.83 -22.17 7.66
N ASP A 83 15.19 -22.87 6.76
CA ASP A 83 15.69 -23.13 5.41
C ASP A 83 15.02 -22.22 4.38
N TRP A 84 15.78 -21.87 3.34
CA TRP A 84 15.24 -21.14 2.19
C TRP A 84 14.43 -22.05 1.29
N GLU A 85 13.18 -21.67 1.07
CA GLU A 85 12.24 -22.38 0.21
C GLU A 85 12.53 -22.23 -1.30
N ARG A 86 13.60 -21.48 -1.66
CA ARG A 86 13.98 -21.14 -3.04
C ARG A 86 12.92 -20.36 -3.82
N LEU A 87 12.00 -19.72 -3.11
CA LEU A 87 11.12 -18.71 -3.67
C LEU A 87 11.77 -17.34 -3.51
N TRP A 88 11.74 -16.57 -4.56
CA TRP A 88 12.33 -15.23 -4.58
C TRP A 88 11.62 -14.36 -5.64
N GLY A 89 11.65 -13.08 -5.44
CA GLY A 89 11.05 -12.11 -6.35
C GLY A 89 10.77 -10.78 -5.69
N VAL A 90 10.06 -9.93 -6.40
CA VAL A 90 9.72 -8.57 -5.93
C VAL A 90 8.88 -8.61 -4.66
N GLY A 91 7.95 -9.56 -4.53
CA GLY A 91 7.08 -9.67 -3.37
C GLY A 91 7.84 -10.01 -2.10
N GLU A 92 8.77 -10.96 -2.16
CA GLU A 92 9.64 -11.37 -1.07
C GLU A 92 10.58 -10.24 -0.65
N GLN A 93 11.24 -9.60 -1.61
CA GLN A 93 12.12 -8.46 -1.36
C GLN A 93 11.36 -7.29 -0.75
N LEU A 94 10.19 -6.95 -1.27
CA LEU A 94 9.33 -5.89 -0.76
C LEU A 94 8.87 -6.19 0.67
N SER A 95 8.46 -7.43 0.94
CA SER A 95 8.03 -7.86 2.28
C SER A 95 9.14 -7.71 3.31
N ALA A 96 10.36 -8.13 2.98
CA ALA A 96 11.52 -7.97 3.86
C ALA A 96 11.87 -6.49 4.07
N LEU A 97 11.97 -5.71 2.98
CA LEU A 97 12.29 -4.28 3.03
C LEU A 97 11.30 -3.50 3.90
N GLU A 98 10.01 -3.64 3.64
CA GLU A 98 8.98 -2.89 4.37
C GLU A 98 8.91 -3.29 5.85
N THR A 99 9.13 -4.57 6.16
CA THR A 99 9.14 -5.04 7.55
C THR A 99 10.35 -4.51 8.31
N ILE A 100 11.53 -4.50 7.69
CA ILE A 100 12.76 -3.98 8.29
C ILE A 100 12.62 -2.46 8.51
N GLN A 101 12.25 -1.70 7.47
CA GLN A 101 12.14 -0.24 7.57
C GLN A 101 11.01 0.23 8.49
N SER A 102 9.95 -0.57 8.66
CA SER A 102 8.85 -0.25 9.58
C SER A 102 9.30 -0.05 11.03
N ASN A 103 10.45 -0.59 11.41
CA ASN A 103 11.03 -0.38 12.74
C ASN A 103 11.58 1.04 12.96
N LEU A 104 11.78 1.81 11.90
CA LEU A 104 12.21 3.21 11.96
C LEU A 104 11.04 4.18 12.22
N ILE A 105 9.82 3.67 12.39
CA ILE A 105 8.62 4.52 12.51
C ILE A 105 8.66 5.47 13.71
N LEU A 106 9.31 5.08 14.79
CA LEU A 106 9.44 5.91 15.99
C LEU A 106 10.36 7.12 15.76
N ASP A 107 11.34 6.99 14.87
CA ASP A 107 12.27 8.05 14.49
C ASP A 107 11.77 8.88 13.30
N ALA A 108 10.70 8.43 12.65
CA ALA A 108 10.11 9.11 11.50
C ALA A 108 9.49 10.45 11.93
N LYS A 109 9.69 11.48 11.11
CA LYS A 109 9.04 12.78 11.29
C LYS A 109 7.52 12.62 11.27
N ASP A 110 6.84 13.55 11.94
CA ASP A 110 5.39 13.62 11.90
C ASP A 110 4.87 13.84 10.49
N TYR A 111 3.68 13.33 10.23
CA TYR A 111 3.04 13.51 8.94
C TYR A 111 2.79 15.00 8.66
N VAL A 112 2.90 15.33 7.40
CA VAL A 112 2.46 16.61 6.88
C VAL A 112 0.93 16.68 7.01
N THR A 113 0.45 17.74 7.66
CA THR A 113 -0.97 17.99 7.84
C THR A 113 -1.34 19.34 7.23
N GLU A 114 -2.63 19.65 7.18
CA GLU A 114 -3.12 20.97 6.75
C GLU A 114 -2.43 22.14 7.47
N LYS A 115 -2.12 21.95 8.77
CA LYS A 115 -1.49 22.98 9.61
C LYS A 115 0.03 22.90 9.69
N LYS A 116 0.59 21.76 9.31
CA LYS A 116 2.03 21.51 9.25
C LYS A 116 2.37 21.05 7.83
N GLY A 117 2.46 22.01 6.92
CA GLY A 117 2.74 21.74 5.51
C GLY A 117 4.17 21.27 5.25
N GLY A 118 4.40 20.80 4.05
CA GLY A 118 5.72 20.40 3.58
C GLY A 118 6.69 21.56 3.42
N THR A 119 7.95 21.25 3.16
CA THR A 119 9.02 22.22 2.92
C THR A 119 9.04 22.79 1.49
N SER A 120 8.03 22.51 0.69
CA SER A 120 7.93 23.03 -0.67
C SER A 120 7.88 24.55 -0.64
N LYS A 121 8.74 25.18 -1.43
CA LYS A 121 8.75 26.63 -1.64
C LYS A 121 7.62 27.11 -2.59
N GLY A 122 6.66 26.25 -2.89
CA GLY A 122 5.49 26.59 -3.66
C GLY A 122 4.60 27.63 -2.96
N ASN A 123 3.33 27.53 -3.12
CA ASN A 123 2.40 28.39 -2.39
C ASN A 123 2.17 27.88 -0.96
N PRO A 124 2.71 28.56 0.10
CA PRO A 124 2.51 28.13 1.48
C PRO A 124 1.04 28.15 1.92
N SER A 125 0.19 28.87 1.18
CA SER A 125 -1.25 28.95 1.40
C SER A 125 -2.04 27.95 0.55
N ALA A 126 -1.37 27.09 -0.22
CA ALA A 126 -2.07 26.07 -0.99
C ALA A 126 -2.77 25.11 -0.04
N GLY A 127 -4.09 25.08 -0.10
CA GLY A 127 -4.94 24.24 0.74
C GLY A 127 -5.30 24.80 2.10
N THR A 128 -4.79 25.97 2.51
CA THR A 128 -4.98 26.54 3.87
C THR A 128 -6.00 27.66 3.96
N GLY A 129 -6.80 27.86 2.99
CA GLY A 129 -7.82 28.90 3.05
C GLY A 129 -7.83 29.76 1.81
N GLY A 130 -8.89 30.03 1.39
CA GLY A 130 -9.31 30.62 0.16
C GLY A 130 -10.15 29.58 -0.53
N GLU A 131 -11.13 29.99 -1.17
CA GLU A 131 -12.13 29.27 -1.96
C GLU A 131 -11.86 27.76 -2.05
N THR A 132 -12.67 26.98 -1.40
CA THR A 132 -12.65 25.53 -1.52
C THR A 132 -12.68 25.15 -3.00
N ALA A 133 -12.13 24.01 -3.38
CA ALA A 133 -12.17 23.51 -4.77
C ALA A 133 -13.62 23.52 -5.34
N ARG A 134 -14.62 23.61 -4.48
CA ARG A 134 -16.04 23.76 -4.79
C ARG A 134 -16.40 25.17 -5.23
N GLU A 135 -15.73 26.21 -4.74
CA GLU A 135 -15.94 27.60 -5.16
C GLU A 135 -15.20 27.97 -6.45
N ARG A 136 -14.19 27.18 -6.82
CA ARG A 136 -13.53 27.27 -8.13
C ARG A 136 -14.21 26.46 -9.21
N SER A 137 -15.31 25.79 -8.93
CA SER A 137 -16.08 25.15 -10.00
C SER A 137 -16.67 26.27 -10.85
N ARG A 138 -16.11 26.47 -12.03
CA ARG A 138 -16.62 27.36 -13.05
C ARG A 138 -18.13 27.10 -13.20
N GLU A 139 -18.94 28.12 -13.08
CA GLU A 139 -20.39 28.00 -13.32
C GLU A 139 -20.62 27.36 -14.69
N VAL A 140 -21.41 26.28 -14.68
CA VAL A 140 -21.71 25.52 -15.89
C VAL A 140 -22.55 26.38 -16.80
N GLY A 141 -21.93 26.99 -17.80
CA GLY A 141 -22.58 27.85 -18.75
C GLY A 141 -23.45 27.11 -19.79
N THR A 142 -24.20 27.85 -20.56
CA THR A 142 -25.04 27.29 -21.64
C THR A 142 -24.25 26.54 -22.70
N LYS A 143 -22.97 26.97 -22.94
CA LYS A 143 -22.06 26.28 -23.86
C LYS A 143 -21.63 24.93 -23.35
N ASP A 144 -21.38 24.81 -22.03
CA ASP A 144 -20.97 23.56 -21.38
C ASP A 144 -22.14 22.55 -21.39
N LYS A 145 -23.34 23.04 -21.12
CA LYS A 145 -24.59 22.24 -21.22
C LYS A 145 -24.87 21.76 -22.64
N GLY A 146 -24.66 22.64 -23.62
CA GLY A 146 -24.81 22.30 -25.05
C GLY A 146 -23.77 21.25 -25.48
N GLY A 147 -22.54 21.44 -25.12
CA GLY A 147 -21.47 20.45 -25.39
C GLY A 147 -21.72 19.08 -24.76
N ALA A 148 -22.15 19.05 -23.51
CA ALA A 148 -22.52 17.81 -22.82
C ALA A 148 -23.71 17.11 -23.49
N ALA A 149 -24.75 17.84 -23.88
CA ALA A 149 -25.92 17.27 -24.55
C ALA A 149 -25.57 16.65 -25.92
N ILE A 150 -24.72 17.32 -26.71
CA ILE A 150 -24.29 16.80 -28.02
C ILE A 150 -23.43 15.52 -27.82
N LEU A 151 -22.53 15.53 -26.84
CA LEU A 151 -21.70 14.36 -26.56
C LEU A 151 -22.55 13.17 -26.11
N THR A 152 -23.51 13.40 -25.24
CA THR A 152 -24.39 12.35 -24.72
C THR A 152 -25.30 11.78 -25.84
N ALA A 153 -25.85 12.64 -26.67
CA ALA A 153 -26.68 12.21 -27.81
C ALA A 153 -25.84 11.41 -28.83
N GLY A 154 -24.64 11.86 -29.14
CA GLY A 154 -23.72 11.18 -30.05
C GLY A 154 -23.29 9.80 -29.55
N THR A 155 -22.95 9.68 -28.27
CA THR A 155 -22.58 8.39 -27.67
C THR A 155 -23.78 7.44 -27.63
N ALA A 156 -24.97 7.91 -27.26
CA ALA A 156 -26.20 7.10 -27.25
C ALA A 156 -26.53 6.56 -28.64
N LEU A 157 -26.50 7.41 -29.68
CA LEU A 157 -26.67 7.00 -31.06
C LEU A 157 -25.62 5.98 -31.51
N GLY A 158 -24.35 6.17 -31.14
CA GLY A 158 -23.29 5.24 -31.44
C GLY A 158 -23.53 3.84 -30.86
N PHE A 159 -23.99 3.76 -29.61
CA PHE A 159 -24.34 2.49 -28.98
C PHE A 159 -25.53 1.80 -29.65
N VAL A 160 -26.55 2.56 -30.06
CA VAL A 160 -27.72 2.01 -30.79
C VAL A 160 -27.27 1.43 -32.14
N ILE A 161 -26.47 2.17 -32.91
CA ILE A 161 -25.97 1.73 -34.22
C ILE A 161 -25.12 0.48 -34.08
N LEU A 162 -24.20 0.45 -33.10
CA LEU A 162 -23.36 -0.72 -32.80
C LEU A 162 -24.21 -1.94 -32.38
N GLY A 163 -25.22 -1.72 -31.54
CA GLY A 163 -26.15 -2.79 -31.15
C GLY A 163 -26.90 -3.38 -32.31
N ILE A 164 -27.41 -2.55 -33.24
CA ILE A 164 -28.06 -3.01 -34.46
C ILE A 164 -27.10 -3.77 -35.36
N TRP A 165 -25.85 -3.24 -35.51
CA TRP A 165 -24.85 -3.88 -36.38
C TRP A 165 -24.39 -5.24 -35.84
N MET A 166 -24.30 -5.42 -34.51
CA MET A 166 -23.97 -6.69 -33.89
C MET A 166 -25.16 -7.70 -33.85
N SER A 167 -26.36 -7.26 -34.11
CA SER A 167 -27.54 -8.14 -34.13
C SER A 167 -27.89 -8.68 -35.52
N TRP A 168 -27.16 -8.27 -36.54
CA TRP A 168 -27.21 -8.77 -37.91
C TRP A 168 -26.00 -9.65 -38.21
#